data_63c8f5817ee78f829f07be3fbf22fa8a
#
_entry.id   63c8f5817ee78f829f07be3fbf22fa8a
#
_cell.length_a   1.000
_cell.length_b   1.000
_cell.length_c   1.000
_cell.angle_alpha   90.00
_cell.angle_beta   90.00
_cell.angle_gamma   90.00
#
_symmetry.space_group_name_H-M   'P 1'
#
loop_
_entity.id
_entity.type
_entity.pdbx_description
1 polymer ?
#
loop_
_entity_poly.entity_id
_entity_poly.type
_entity_poly.pdbx_seq_one_letter_code
_entity_poly.pdbx_strand_id
1 'polypeptide(L)'
;MYGEGESEPVPEQVAQFAQEAYQLHMMECLLTVMPRLEFEARKDIVQIFVALLQRSIGSRRPTVEYVWTHPAILRMAIRGYDVPDIALNTGIILHEMLQYELLAKLFLYSDDLYRFPQYIETTSFSISCDAFKNLRDALLCHRSIAAEFLNMHYDRFFHMYTQLLDSQNYVTRRQSLKLLGELLVDRAHYATMIRYVSDEENLKRIMNALRDRSKHIQLEAFHVFKVFVANPKKTPAVESILRRNRSRLLTFLQGFLPDRTGMLAMAHPSFTSHYSHTHTRACILIGAAFSLCCTHSFACFFFFFSQTNHSLTSASISSTSLGTCTMPDGARVNALVHSAMPSTS
;
A
#
# COMPACT_ATOMS: atom_id res chain seq x y z
N MET A 1 -33.50 5.62 -7.64
CA MET A 1 -32.45 4.60 -7.55
C MET A 1 -32.73 3.61 -6.44
N TYR A 2 -33.27 4.03 -5.37
CA TYR A 2 -33.86 3.20 -4.34
C TYR A 2 -35.38 3.25 -4.54
N GLY A 3 -36.05 2.07 -4.54
CA GLY A 3 -37.52 2.04 -4.67
C GLY A 3 -38.20 2.78 -3.50
N GLU A 4 -39.38 3.29 -3.71
CA GLU A 4 -40.22 3.79 -2.64
C GLU A 4 -40.76 2.64 -1.79
N GLY A 5 -40.51 2.65 -0.49
CA GLY A 5 -40.92 1.58 0.43
C GLY A 5 -40.16 0.26 0.21
N GLU A 6 -40.85 -0.87 0.13
CA GLU A 6 -40.31 -2.22 -0.05
C GLU A 6 -40.07 -2.62 -1.53
N SER A 7 -40.31 -1.72 -2.51
CA SER A 7 -40.17 -2.05 -3.92
C SER A 7 -38.70 -1.97 -4.36
N GLU A 8 -38.20 -3.02 -5.03
CA GLU A 8 -36.89 -3.00 -5.67
C GLU A 8 -36.86 -2.00 -6.83
N PRO A 9 -35.71 -1.31 -7.04
CA PRO A 9 -35.57 -0.36 -8.15
C PRO A 9 -35.72 -1.07 -9.49
N VAL A 10 -36.52 -0.52 -10.41
CA VAL A 10 -36.74 -1.07 -11.76
C VAL A 10 -35.49 -0.86 -12.60
N PRO A 11 -34.79 -1.93 -13.07
CA PRO A 11 -33.50 -1.81 -13.75
C PRO A 11 -33.53 -0.92 -14.99
N GLU A 12 -34.62 -0.93 -15.74
CA GLU A 12 -34.82 -0.13 -16.96
C GLU A 12 -34.87 1.38 -16.64
N GLN A 13 -35.59 1.75 -15.59
CA GLN A 13 -35.69 3.16 -15.14
C GLN A 13 -34.34 3.67 -14.64
N VAL A 14 -33.60 2.86 -13.90
CA VAL A 14 -32.25 3.20 -13.45
C VAL A 14 -31.29 3.33 -14.65
N ALA A 15 -31.46 2.49 -15.68
CA ALA A 15 -30.67 2.58 -16.90
C ALA A 15 -30.95 3.87 -17.68
N GLN A 16 -32.23 4.22 -17.85
CA GLN A 16 -32.63 5.45 -18.50
C GLN A 16 -32.12 6.68 -17.75
N PHE A 17 -32.35 6.73 -16.43
CA PHE A 17 -31.84 7.80 -15.58
C PHE A 17 -30.32 7.98 -15.72
N ALA A 18 -29.55 6.90 -15.68
CA ALA A 18 -28.10 6.97 -15.82
C ALA A 18 -27.68 7.53 -17.19
N GLN A 19 -28.37 7.12 -18.27
CA GLN A 19 -28.09 7.61 -19.61
C GLN A 19 -28.38 9.10 -19.75
N GLU A 20 -29.51 9.56 -19.25
CA GLU A 20 -29.86 10.99 -19.22
C GLU A 20 -28.87 11.80 -18.35
N ALA A 21 -28.44 11.24 -17.21
CA ALA A 21 -27.45 11.86 -16.32
C ALA A 21 -26.10 12.11 -17.03
N TYR A 22 -25.68 11.17 -17.90
CA TYR A 22 -24.44 11.36 -18.69
C TYR A 22 -24.63 12.40 -19.78
N GLN A 23 -25.76 12.37 -20.51
CA GLN A 23 -26.04 13.32 -21.58
C GLN A 23 -26.15 14.77 -21.09
N LEU A 24 -26.69 14.96 -19.90
CA LEU A 24 -26.88 16.27 -19.29
C LEU A 24 -25.69 16.73 -18.43
N HIS A 25 -24.59 15.99 -18.40
CA HIS A 25 -23.45 16.26 -17.50
C HIS A 25 -23.87 16.48 -16.05
N MET A 26 -24.85 15.69 -15.58
CA MET A 26 -25.45 15.86 -14.26
C MET A 26 -24.43 15.70 -13.13
N MET A 27 -23.45 14.80 -13.29
CA MET A 27 -22.44 14.56 -12.27
C MET A 27 -21.60 15.81 -11.98
N GLU A 28 -21.17 16.52 -13.00
CA GLU A 28 -20.45 17.80 -12.86
C GLU A 28 -21.35 18.88 -12.26
N CYS A 29 -22.60 18.95 -12.68
CA CYS A 29 -23.58 19.89 -12.13
C CYS A 29 -23.79 19.65 -10.63
N LEU A 30 -23.99 18.40 -10.21
CA LEU A 30 -24.20 18.04 -8.80
C LEU A 30 -23.00 18.42 -7.93
N LEU A 31 -21.77 18.15 -8.37
CA LEU A 31 -20.56 18.55 -7.64
C LEU A 31 -20.43 20.10 -7.56
N THR A 32 -20.81 20.80 -8.62
CA THR A 32 -20.75 22.28 -8.67
C THR A 32 -21.71 22.92 -7.69
N VAL A 33 -22.92 22.39 -7.56
CA VAL A 33 -23.95 22.97 -6.69
C VAL A 33 -23.87 22.50 -5.25
N MET A 34 -23.18 21.39 -4.98
CA MET A 34 -23.09 20.75 -3.66
C MET A 34 -22.76 21.73 -2.51
N PRO A 35 -21.84 22.72 -2.64
CA PRO A 35 -21.55 23.65 -1.55
C PRO A 35 -22.75 24.54 -1.14
N ARG A 36 -23.73 24.72 -2.04
CA ARG A 36 -24.92 25.59 -1.82
C ARG A 36 -26.09 24.83 -1.25
N LEU A 37 -26.00 23.51 -1.17
CA LEU A 37 -27.10 22.66 -0.73
C LEU A 37 -27.04 22.41 0.78
N GLU A 38 -28.19 22.05 1.33
CA GLU A 38 -28.32 21.63 2.71
C GLU A 38 -27.69 20.25 2.94
N PHE A 39 -27.44 19.89 4.19
CA PHE A 39 -26.75 18.70 4.60
C PHE A 39 -27.36 17.41 4.04
N GLU A 40 -28.68 17.24 4.11
CA GLU A 40 -29.36 16.03 3.61
C GLU A 40 -29.24 15.92 2.09
N ALA A 41 -29.44 17.00 1.35
CA ALA A 41 -29.28 17.01 -0.10
C ALA A 41 -27.84 16.68 -0.54
N ARG A 42 -26.82 17.07 0.25
CA ARG A 42 -25.43 16.65 0.00
C ARG A 42 -25.24 15.13 0.14
N LYS A 43 -25.90 14.53 1.14
CA LYS A 43 -25.89 13.08 1.35
C LYS A 43 -26.56 12.34 0.19
N ASP A 44 -27.68 12.87 -0.30
CA ASP A 44 -28.38 12.31 -1.46
C ASP A 44 -27.50 12.31 -2.71
N ILE A 45 -26.76 13.41 -2.93
CA ILE A 45 -25.76 13.45 -4.03
C ILE A 45 -24.73 12.35 -3.88
N VAL A 46 -24.18 12.15 -2.67
CA VAL A 46 -23.20 11.07 -2.43
C VAL A 46 -23.82 9.72 -2.77
N GLN A 47 -25.05 9.45 -2.33
CA GLN A 47 -25.75 8.20 -2.63
C GLN A 47 -25.99 8.01 -4.14
N ILE A 48 -26.33 9.07 -4.86
CA ILE A 48 -26.48 9.04 -6.34
C ILE A 48 -25.15 8.64 -6.98
N PHE A 49 -24.03 9.25 -6.58
CA PHE A 49 -22.71 8.90 -7.12
C PHE A 49 -22.34 7.46 -6.83
N VAL A 50 -22.51 7.01 -5.60
CA VAL A 50 -22.21 5.63 -5.19
C VAL A 50 -23.03 4.64 -5.99
N ALA A 51 -24.35 4.86 -6.09
CA ALA A 51 -25.25 3.97 -6.83
C ALA A 51 -24.94 3.92 -8.33
N LEU A 52 -24.59 5.06 -8.94
CA LEU A 52 -24.18 5.11 -10.34
C LEU A 52 -22.84 4.39 -10.58
N LEU A 53 -21.85 4.59 -9.74
CA LEU A 53 -20.53 3.97 -9.84
C LEU A 53 -20.60 2.45 -9.66
N GLN A 54 -21.41 1.97 -8.73
CA GLN A 54 -21.59 0.54 -8.45
C GLN A 54 -22.42 -0.18 -9.54
N ARG A 55 -23.16 0.58 -10.34
CA ARG A 55 -23.98 0.00 -11.41
C ARG A 55 -23.11 -0.68 -12.47
N SER A 56 -23.46 -1.93 -12.77
CA SER A 56 -22.82 -2.72 -13.82
C SER A 56 -23.84 -3.21 -14.85
N ILE A 57 -23.40 -3.34 -16.11
CA ILE A 57 -24.15 -3.96 -17.19
C ILE A 57 -23.27 -5.09 -17.74
N GLY A 58 -23.55 -6.32 -17.32
CA GLY A 58 -22.64 -7.44 -17.55
C GLY A 58 -21.28 -7.16 -16.88
N SER A 59 -20.21 -7.20 -17.66
CA SER A 59 -18.85 -6.89 -17.19
C SER A 59 -18.49 -5.40 -17.25
N ARG A 60 -19.34 -4.56 -17.86
CA ARG A 60 -19.07 -3.13 -18.06
C ARG A 60 -19.58 -2.30 -16.89
N ARG A 61 -18.90 -1.20 -16.63
CA ARG A 61 -19.28 -0.18 -15.63
C ARG A 61 -19.40 1.18 -16.31
N PRO A 62 -20.59 1.51 -16.85
CA PRO A 62 -20.75 2.69 -17.70
C PRO A 62 -20.37 4.00 -17.03
N THR A 63 -20.65 4.14 -15.72
CA THR A 63 -20.29 5.35 -14.97
C THR A 63 -18.77 5.48 -14.81
N VAL A 64 -18.07 4.38 -14.59
CA VAL A 64 -16.60 4.39 -14.49
C VAL A 64 -16.00 4.79 -15.85
N GLU A 65 -16.53 4.25 -16.96
CA GLU A 65 -16.11 4.61 -18.32
C GLU A 65 -16.41 6.08 -18.61
N TYR A 66 -17.56 6.58 -18.16
CA TYR A 66 -17.94 7.99 -18.30
C TYR A 66 -16.99 8.91 -17.54
N VAL A 67 -16.70 8.65 -16.25
CA VAL A 67 -15.77 9.44 -15.45
C VAL A 67 -14.35 9.39 -16.02
N TRP A 68 -13.93 8.25 -16.57
CA TRP A 68 -12.63 8.14 -17.25
C TRP A 68 -12.51 9.08 -18.44
N THR A 69 -13.59 9.23 -19.24
CA THR A 69 -13.64 10.16 -20.38
C THR A 69 -13.89 11.61 -19.96
N HIS A 70 -14.35 11.85 -18.71
CA HIS A 70 -14.63 13.16 -18.14
C HIS A 70 -13.81 13.38 -16.84
N PRO A 71 -12.47 13.52 -16.94
CA PRO A 71 -11.59 13.60 -15.78
C PRO A 71 -11.84 14.81 -14.86
N ALA A 72 -12.61 15.79 -15.35
CA ALA A 72 -13.06 16.94 -14.55
C ALA A 72 -13.85 16.50 -13.30
N ILE A 73 -14.67 15.44 -13.41
CA ILE A 73 -15.47 14.91 -12.30
C ILE A 73 -14.57 14.47 -11.13
N LEU A 74 -13.54 13.65 -11.44
CA LEU A 74 -12.57 13.21 -10.42
C LEU A 74 -11.83 14.39 -9.80
N ARG A 75 -11.42 15.35 -10.63
CA ARG A 75 -10.74 16.57 -10.16
C ARG A 75 -11.63 17.41 -9.24
N MET A 76 -12.93 17.53 -9.57
CA MET A 76 -13.89 18.23 -8.73
C MET A 76 -14.09 17.51 -7.39
N ALA A 77 -14.16 16.19 -7.37
CA ALA A 77 -14.23 15.41 -6.15
C ALA A 77 -12.98 15.60 -5.27
N ILE A 78 -11.76 15.61 -5.84
CA ILE A 78 -10.53 15.91 -5.10
C ILE A 78 -10.56 17.33 -4.55
N ARG A 79 -10.92 18.34 -5.37
CA ARG A 79 -10.94 19.74 -4.96
C ARG A 79 -12.06 20.07 -3.98
N GLY A 80 -13.02 19.17 -3.78
CA GLY A 80 -13.98 19.28 -2.70
C GLY A 80 -13.33 19.39 -1.31
N TYR A 81 -12.10 18.90 -1.13
CA TYR A 81 -11.32 19.11 0.08
C TYR A 81 -10.93 20.58 0.34
N ASP A 82 -10.94 21.42 -0.70
CA ASP A 82 -10.72 22.87 -0.53
C ASP A 82 -11.88 23.56 0.20
N VAL A 83 -13.07 22.92 0.26
CA VAL A 83 -14.30 23.46 0.86
C VAL A 83 -14.70 22.59 2.06
N PRO A 84 -14.43 23.01 3.30
CA PRO A 84 -14.65 22.19 4.50
C PRO A 84 -16.06 21.60 4.64
N ASP A 85 -17.08 22.33 4.21
CA ASP A 85 -18.48 21.94 4.35
C ASP A 85 -18.89 20.72 3.51
N ILE A 86 -18.18 20.45 2.42
CA ILE A 86 -18.44 19.33 1.52
C ILE A 86 -17.29 18.32 1.47
N ALA A 87 -16.19 18.59 2.14
CA ALA A 87 -14.96 17.81 2.06
C ALA A 87 -15.19 16.30 2.33
N LEU A 88 -15.95 15.97 3.37
CA LEU A 88 -16.26 14.57 3.68
C LEU A 88 -17.23 13.93 2.68
N ASN A 89 -18.16 14.70 2.12
CA ASN A 89 -19.08 14.21 1.09
C ASN A 89 -18.31 13.86 -0.20
N THR A 90 -17.48 14.78 -0.66
CA THR A 90 -16.64 14.55 -1.85
C THR A 90 -15.56 13.51 -1.60
N GLY A 91 -15.06 13.40 -0.36
CA GLY A 91 -14.15 12.35 0.09
C GLY A 91 -14.75 10.95 -0.05
N ILE A 92 -16.02 10.76 0.31
CA ILE A 92 -16.74 9.49 0.12
C ILE A 92 -16.89 9.18 -1.38
N ILE A 93 -17.26 10.17 -2.20
CA ILE A 93 -17.36 10.01 -3.65
C ILE A 93 -15.99 9.59 -4.24
N LEU A 94 -14.92 10.26 -3.83
CA LEU A 94 -13.56 9.93 -4.25
C LEU A 94 -13.17 8.51 -3.81
N HIS A 95 -13.48 8.13 -2.57
CA HIS A 95 -13.23 6.79 -2.07
C HIS A 95 -13.87 5.72 -2.96
N GLU A 96 -15.14 5.91 -3.33
CA GLU A 96 -15.85 4.97 -4.21
C GLU A 96 -15.22 4.94 -5.61
N MET A 97 -14.81 6.08 -6.16
CA MET A 97 -14.09 6.14 -7.43
C MET A 97 -12.77 5.35 -7.38
N LEU A 98 -12.02 5.43 -6.28
CA LEU A 98 -10.74 4.76 -6.12
C LEU A 98 -10.85 3.23 -6.01
N GLN A 99 -12.04 2.66 -5.81
CA GLN A 99 -12.25 1.21 -5.89
C GLN A 99 -12.07 0.67 -7.32
N TYR A 100 -12.13 1.54 -8.32
CA TYR A 100 -12.02 1.16 -9.73
C TYR A 100 -10.64 1.48 -10.28
N GLU A 101 -9.99 0.47 -10.83
CA GLU A 101 -8.60 0.52 -11.31
C GLU A 101 -8.34 1.68 -12.28
N LEU A 102 -9.26 1.92 -13.22
CA LEU A 102 -9.16 3.03 -14.18
C LEU A 102 -9.14 4.40 -13.49
N LEU A 103 -10.03 4.60 -12.51
CA LEU A 103 -10.13 5.89 -11.81
C LEU A 103 -8.99 6.07 -10.81
N ALA A 104 -8.52 5.00 -10.18
CA ALA A 104 -7.31 5.04 -9.35
C ALA A 104 -6.07 5.41 -10.19
N LYS A 105 -5.97 4.90 -11.43
CA LYS A 105 -4.92 5.32 -12.37
C LYS A 105 -5.04 6.80 -12.70
N LEU A 106 -6.24 7.26 -13.04
CA LEU A 106 -6.49 8.69 -13.33
C LEU A 106 -6.10 9.59 -12.14
N PHE A 107 -6.40 9.16 -10.91
CA PHE A 107 -6.02 9.87 -9.69
C PHE A 107 -4.51 9.94 -9.50
N LEU A 108 -3.82 8.79 -9.55
CA LEU A 108 -2.37 8.72 -9.32
C LEU A 108 -1.58 9.56 -10.34
N TYR A 109 -2.02 9.60 -11.59
CA TYR A 109 -1.36 10.36 -12.65
C TYR A 109 -1.81 11.83 -12.74
N SER A 110 -2.72 12.27 -11.85
CA SER A 110 -3.16 13.67 -11.80
C SER A 110 -2.21 14.54 -10.98
N ASP A 111 -2.12 15.82 -11.33
CA ASP A 111 -1.37 16.80 -10.54
C ASP A 111 -2.04 17.09 -9.19
N ASP A 112 -3.35 16.84 -9.07
CA ASP A 112 -4.11 17.07 -7.84
C ASP A 112 -3.69 16.09 -6.70
N LEU A 113 -3.06 14.95 -7.01
CA LEU A 113 -2.42 14.07 -6.02
C LEU A 113 -1.44 14.83 -5.11
N TYR A 114 -0.67 15.74 -5.68
CA TYR A 114 0.38 16.48 -4.96
C TYR A 114 -0.16 17.56 -4.01
N ARG A 115 -1.49 17.77 -3.97
CA ARG A 115 -2.17 18.64 -3.01
C ARG A 115 -2.52 17.93 -1.70
N PHE A 116 -2.45 16.59 -1.66
CA PHE A 116 -2.86 15.81 -0.49
C PHE A 116 -2.12 16.16 0.81
N PRO A 117 -0.81 16.48 0.82
CA PRO A 117 -0.18 16.96 2.06
C PRO A 117 -0.87 18.17 2.67
N GLN A 118 -1.32 19.11 1.84
CA GLN A 118 -2.06 20.28 2.32
C GLN A 118 -3.39 19.88 2.97
N TYR A 119 -4.15 18.96 2.36
CA TYR A 119 -5.43 18.49 2.91
C TYR A 119 -5.24 17.68 4.21
N ILE A 120 -4.16 16.93 4.30
CA ILE A 120 -3.83 16.11 5.48
C ILE A 120 -3.31 16.98 6.64
N GLU A 121 -2.52 18.01 6.35
CA GLU A 121 -1.82 18.80 7.39
C GLU A 121 -2.65 19.98 7.95
N THR A 122 -3.47 20.64 7.14
CA THR A 122 -4.06 21.93 7.48
C THR A 122 -5.55 21.91 7.78
N THR A 123 -6.22 20.78 7.60
CA THR A 123 -7.68 20.65 7.75
C THR A 123 -8.07 20.12 9.13
N SER A 124 -9.38 20.04 9.39
CA SER A 124 -9.90 19.40 10.58
C SER A 124 -9.49 17.93 10.66
N PHE A 125 -9.46 17.35 11.86
CA PHE A 125 -9.06 15.96 12.08
C PHE A 125 -9.82 14.96 11.19
N SER A 126 -11.15 15.15 11.05
CA SER A 126 -11.98 14.26 10.23
C SER A 126 -11.58 14.32 8.76
N ILE A 127 -11.37 15.52 8.22
CA ILE A 127 -10.96 15.74 6.83
C ILE A 127 -9.54 15.19 6.60
N SER A 128 -8.62 15.45 7.52
CA SER A 128 -7.26 14.94 7.50
C SER A 128 -7.22 13.41 7.43
N CYS A 129 -8.00 12.74 8.28
CA CYS A 129 -8.09 11.27 8.28
C CYS A 129 -8.70 10.72 6.99
N ASP A 130 -9.74 11.36 6.46
CA ASP A 130 -10.40 10.95 5.23
C ASP A 130 -9.49 11.14 4.00
N ALA A 131 -8.83 12.29 3.89
CA ALA A 131 -7.85 12.55 2.84
C ALA A 131 -6.69 11.55 2.90
N PHE A 132 -6.16 11.26 4.11
CA PHE A 132 -5.11 10.26 4.27
C PHE A 132 -5.58 8.85 3.87
N LYS A 133 -6.81 8.48 4.24
CA LYS A 133 -7.42 7.21 3.84
C LYS A 133 -7.48 7.08 2.32
N ASN A 134 -7.96 8.10 1.62
CA ASN A 134 -8.06 8.09 0.17
C ASN A 134 -6.67 8.00 -0.51
N LEU A 135 -5.66 8.71 -0.01
CA LEU A 135 -4.28 8.57 -0.48
C LEU A 135 -3.76 7.14 -0.28
N ARG A 136 -4.00 6.57 0.89
CA ARG A 136 -3.59 5.19 1.22
C ARG A 136 -4.25 4.17 0.30
N ASP A 137 -5.56 4.28 0.11
CA ASP A 137 -6.33 3.33 -0.68
C ASP A 137 -5.92 3.39 -2.16
N ALA A 138 -5.64 4.58 -2.71
CA ALA A 138 -5.10 4.73 -4.06
C ALA A 138 -3.75 4.01 -4.27
N LEU A 139 -2.92 3.94 -3.22
CA LEU A 139 -1.60 3.31 -3.28
C LEU A 139 -1.62 1.80 -3.00
N LEU A 140 -2.63 1.29 -2.28
CA LEU A 140 -2.65 -0.10 -1.82
C LEU A 140 -3.69 -0.98 -2.51
N CYS A 141 -4.84 -0.43 -2.98
CA CYS A 141 -5.90 -1.23 -3.57
C CYS A 141 -5.49 -1.82 -4.93
N HIS A 142 -4.85 -1.03 -5.78
CA HIS A 142 -4.45 -1.43 -7.14
C HIS A 142 -2.93 -1.50 -7.27
N ARG A 143 -2.33 -2.53 -6.68
CA ARG A 143 -0.88 -2.70 -6.49
C ARG A 143 -0.06 -2.55 -7.78
N SER A 144 -0.55 -3.10 -8.88
CA SER A 144 0.15 -3.04 -10.17
C SER A 144 0.30 -1.62 -10.68
N ILE A 145 -0.80 -0.85 -10.68
CA ILE A 145 -0.82 0.54 -11.14
C ILE A 145 -0.02 1.43 -10.19
N ALA A 146 -0.18 1.25 -8.89
CA ALA A 146 0.58 2.00 -7.90
C ALA A 146 2.09 1.75 -8.04
N ALA A 147 2.50 0.51 -8.32
CA ALA A 147 3.90 0.18 -8.55
C ALA A 147 4.44 0.82 -9.85
N GLU A 148 3.69 0.78 -10.94
CA GLU A 148 4.02 1.46 -12.19
C GLU A 148 4.19 2.97 -11.96
N PHE A 149 3.21 3.58 -11.31
CA PHE A 149 3.25 5.01 -10.98
C PHE A 149 4.47 5.38 -10.11
N LEU A 150 4.70 4.65 -9.01
CA LEU A 150 5.81 4.93 -8.10
C LEU A 150 7.18 4.73 -8.76
N ASN A 151 7.31 3.81 -9.71
CA ASN A 151 8.54 3.65 -10.47
C ASN A 151 8.79 4.81 -11.42
N MET A 152 7.76 5.29 -12.10
CA MET A 152 7.88 6.40 -13.08
C MET A 152 8.02 7.76 -12.41
N HIS A 153 7.29 8.00 -11.33
CA HIS A 153 7.21 9.30 -10.67
C HIS A 153 7.88 9.32 -9.29
N TYR A 154 8.87 8.45 -9.07
CA TYR A 154 9.51 8.23 -7.78
C TYR A 154 9.94 9.52 -7.08
N ASP A 155 10.75 10.35 -7.75
CA ASP A 155 11.35 11.53 -7.12
C ASP A 155 10.28 12.54 -6.72
N ARG A 156 9.33 12.81 -7.62
CA ARG A 156 8.24 13.75 -7.37
C ARG A 156 7.34 13.27 -6.25
N PHE A 157 7.00 11.97 -6.25
CA PHE A 157 6.15 11.38 -5.22
C PHE A 157 6.85 11.38 -3.85
N PHE A 158 8.07 10.89 -3.75
CA PHE A 158 8.77 10.83 -2.47
C PHE A 158 9.19 12.20 -1.94
N HIS A 159 9.41 13.19 -2.82
CA HIS A 159 9.57 14.58 -2.38
C HIS A 159 8.31 15.08 -1.65
N MET A 160 7.13 14.87 -2.22
CA MET A 160 5.84 15.19 -1.60
C MET A 160 5.63 14.37 -0.32
N TYR A 161 5.84 13.06 -0.39
CA TYR A 161 5.57 12.13 0.72
C TYR A 161 6.46 12.37 1.94
N THR A 162 7.67 12.87 1.71
CA THR A 162 8.60 13.28 2.78
C THR A 162 8.00 14.34 3.68
N GLN A 163 7.17 15.25 3.18
CA GLN A 163 6.49 16.26 4.00
C GLN A 163 5.59 15.59 5.04
N LEU A 164 4.89 14.52 4.68
CA LEU A 164 4.05 13.76 5.61
C LEU A 164 4.88 12.95 6.63
N LEU A 165 6.03 12.40 6.21
CA LEU A 165 6.94 11.69 7.11
C LEU A 165 7.59 12.60 8.16
N ASP A 166 7.86 13.86 7.79
CA ASP A 166 8.47 14.87 8.64
C ASP A 166 7.43 15.75 9.37
N SER A 167 6.13 15.42 9.26
CA SER A 167 5.04 16.13 9.88
C SER A 167 5.21 16.28 11.40
N GLN A 168 4.80 17.46 11.91
CA GLN A 168 4.72 17.70 13.37
C GLN A 168 3.44 17.10 13.97
N ASN A 169 2.43 16.80 13.14
CA ASN A 169 1.24 16.10 13.58
C ASN A 169 1.57 14.62 13.84
N TYR A 170 1.37 14.21 15.08
CA TYR A 170 1.63 12.82 15.51
C TYR A 170 0.87 11.79 14.67
N VAL A 171 -0.42 12.04 14.37
CA VAL A 171 -1.25 11.09 13.64
C VAL A 171 -0.78 10.95 12.20
N THR A 172 -0.55 12.08 11.51
CA THR A 172 -0.02 12.10 10.15
C THR A 172 1.32 11.38 10.07
N ARG A 173 2.26 11.73 10.94
CA ARG A 173 3.60 11.14 10.96
C ARG A 173 3.57 9.62 11.20
N ARG A 174 2.77 9.17 12.17
CA ARG A 174 2.61 7.74 12.45
C ARG A 174 1.99 6.99 11.28
N GLN A 175 0.89 7.50 10.72
CA GLN A 175 0.21 6.86 9.60
C GLN A 175 1.08 6.81 8.34
N SER A 176 1.85 7.87 8.08
CA SER A 176 2.78 7.92 6.94
C SER A 176 3.92 6.91 7.10
N LEU A 177 4.51 6.76 8.28
CA LEU A 177 5.51 5.72 8.53
C LEU A 177 4.92 4.31 8.34
N LYS A 178 3.68 4.09 8.81
CA LYS A 178 2.99 2.82 8.64
C LYS A 178 2.75 2.51 7.16
N LEU A 179 2.18 3.46 6.41
CA LEU A 179 1.94 3.30 4.97
C LEU A 179 3.24 3.06 4.19
N LEU A 180 4.32 3.77 4.54
CA LEU A 180 5.63 3.52 3.95
C LEU A 180 6.09 2.08 4.19
N GLY A 181 5.93 1.57 5.42
CA GLY A 181 6.26 0.18 5.74
C GLY A 181 5.45 -0.83 4.93
N GLU A 182 4.15 -0.59 4.77
CA GLU A 182 3.25 -1.42 3.94
C GLU A 182 3.69 -1.43 2.47
N LEU A 183 4.02 -0.25 1.91
CA LEU A 183 4.50 -0.12 0.53
C LEU A 183 5.85 -0.83 0.29
N LEU A 184 6.81 -0.66 1.20
CA LEU A 184 8.16 -1.22 1.01
C LEU A 184 8.21 -2.76 1.19
N VAL A 185 7.24 -3.34 1.88
CA VAL A 185 7.16 -4.80 2.10
C VAL A 185 6.37 -5.50 0.97
N ASP A 186 5.55 -4.78 0.24
CA ASP A 186 4.78 -5.36 -0.86
C ASP A 186 5.69 -5.71 -2.06
N ARG A 187 5.54 -6.93 -2.56
CA ARG A 187 6.33 -7.44 -3.70
C ARG A 187 6.13 -6.64 -4.97
N ALA A 188 4.94 -6.09 -5.18
CA ALA A 188 4.65 -5.25 -6.35
C ALA A 188 5.58 -4.02 -6.39
N HIS A 189 5.97 -3.49 -5.24
CA HIS A 189 6.80 -2.30 -5.10
C HIS A 189 8.30 -2.60 -4.96
N TYR A 190 8.77 -3.77 -5.38
CA TYR A 190 10.18 -4.18 -5.20
C TYR A 190 11.20 -3.17 -5.76
N ALA A 191 10.98 -2.65 -6.97
CA ALA A 191 11.89 -1.66 -7.58
C ALA A 191 11.91 -0.34 -6.80
N THR A 192 10.74 0.14 -6.38
CA THR A 192 10.58 1.31 -5.49
C THR A 192 11.28 1.07 -4.15
N MET A 193 11.10 -0.11 -3.55
CA MET A 193 11.74 -0.48 -2.30
C MET A 193 13.27 -0.43 -2.40
N ILE A 194 13.86 -1.07 -3.42
CA ILE A 194 15.32 -1.06 -3.63
C ILE A 194 15.84 0.37 -3.77
N ARG A 195 15.16 1.20 -4.55
CA ARG A 195 15.54 2.61 -4.73
C ARG A 195 15.46 3.38 -3.41
N TYR A 196 14.39 3.19 -2.62
CA TYR A 196 14.19 3.87 -1.35
C TYR A 196 15.25 3.50 -0.31
N VAL A 197 15.58 2.21 -0.17
CA VAL A 197 16.55 1.74 0.83
C VAL A 197 18.02 1.94 0.41
N SER A 198 18.26 2.34 -0.83
CA SER A 198 19.60 2.68 -1.34
C SER A 198 20.01 4.11 -1.04
N ASP A 199 19.06 4.96 -0.64
CA ASP A 199 19.29 6.37 -0.33
C ASP A 199 19.63 6.55 1.16
N GLU A 200 20.77 7.23 1.41
CA GLU A 200 21.24 7.50 2.77
C GLU A 200 20.39 8.53 3.52
N GLU A 201 19.77 9.49 2.81
CA GLU A 201 18.92 10.50 3.45
C GLU A 201 17.63 9.86 3.97
N ASN A 202 17.07 8.89 3.24
CA ASN A 202 15.96 8.11 3.71
C ASN A 202 16.33 7.31 4.97
N LEU A 203 17.51 6.66 4.99
CA LEU A 203 17.98 5.97 6.18
C LEU A 203 18.12 6.93 7.38
N LYS A 204 18.73 8.11 7.18
CA LYS A 204 18.89 9.12 8.24
C LYS A 204 17.55 9.54 8.82
N ARG A 205 16.55 9.78 7.96
CA ARG A 205 15.17 10.13 8.36
C ARG A 205 14.55 9.05 9.23
N ILE A 206 14.61 7.79 8.81
CA ILE A 206 14.07 6.66 9.56
C ILE A 206 14.83 6.47 10.88
N MET A 207 16.15 6.62 10.91
CA MET A 207 16.93 6.58 12.14
C MET A 207 16.58 7.70 13.12
N ASN A 208 16.22 8.88 12.63
CA ASN A 208 15.72 9.96 13.49
C ASN A 208 14.33 9.61 14.06
N ALA A 209 13.44 9.01 13.26
CA ALA A 209 12.13 8.55 13.72
C ALA A 209 12.23 7.42 14.78
N LEU A 210 13.26 6.56 14.75
CA LEU A 210 13.55 5.59 15.81
C LEU A 210 13.85 6.24 17.16
N ARG A 211 14.25 7.52 17.17
CA ARG A 211 14.57 8.27 18.38
C ARG A 211 13.42 9.17 18.84
N ASP A 212 12.25 9.02 18.24
CA ASP A 212 11.06 9.78 18.60
C ASP A 212 10.65 9.52 20.06
N ARG A 213 9.97 10.50 20.69
CA ARG A 213 9.45 10.34 22.05
C ARG A 213 8.31 9.31 22.13
N SER A 214 7.56 9.14 21.06
CA SER A 214 6.43 8.21 20.97
C SER A 214 6.89 6.79 20.63
N LYS A 215 6.55 5.83 21.50
CA LYS A 215 6.79 4.40 21.24
C LYS A 215 6.11 3.88 19.98
N HIS A 216 4.96 4.43 19.63
CA HIS A 216 4.24 4.03 18.41
C HIS A 216 4.98 4.51 17.14
N ILE A 217 5.51 5.74 17.15
CA ILE A 217 6.35 6.22 16.03
C ILE A 217 7.63 5.40 15.95
N GLN A 218 8.30 5.12 17.08
CA GLN A 218 9.47 4.25 17.11
C GLN A 218 9.18 2.88 16.48
N LEU A 219 8.00 2.29 16.78
CA LEU A 219 7.60 0.99 16.27
C LEU A 219 7.40 1.02 14.75
N GLU A 220 6.65 2.00 14.22
CA GLU A 220 6.45 2.13 12.78
C GLU A 220 7.78 2.41 12.05
N ALA A 221 8.62 3.28 12.61
CA ALA A 221 9.97 3.54 12.08
C ALA A 221 10.85 2.27 12.10
N PHE A 222 10.72 1.43 13.13
CA PHE A 222 11.43 0.17 13.20
C PHE A 222 10.97 -0.82 12.12
N HIS A 223 9.67 -0.82 11.79
CA HIS A 223 9.16 -1.63 10.68
C HIS A 223 9.81 -1.24 9.34
N VAL A 224 10.01 0.05 9.08
CA VAL A 224 10.72 0.52 7.89
C VAL A 224 12.24 0.27 8.00
N PHE A 225 12.85 0.53 9.16
CA PHE A 225 14.28 0.34 9.38
C PHE A 225 14.76 -1.09 9.10
N LYS A 226 13.94 -2.09 9.44
CA LYS A 226 14.24 -3.49 9.16
C LYS A 226 14.50 -3.74 7.66
N VAL A 227 13.80 -3.07 6.76
CA VAL A 227 13.97 -3.24 5.32
C VAL A 227 15.36 -2.77 4.87
N PHE A 228 15.87 -1.65 5.41
CA PHE A 228 17.25 -1.20 5.17
C PHE A 228 18.29 -2.22 5.62
N VAL A 229 18.08 -2.77 6.82
CA VAL A 229 19.04 -3.75 7.39
C VAL A 229 18.99 -5.08 6.64
N ALA A 230 17.80 -5.52 6.23
CA ALA A 230 17.60 -6.77 5.49
C ALA A 230 18.12 -6.71 4.05
N ASN A 231 18.28 -5.53 3.45
CA ASN A 231 18.78 -5.40 2.08
C ASN A 231 20.22 -5.96 1.98
N PRO A 232 20.49 -7.02 1.19
CA PRO A 232 21.83 -7.59 1.04
C PRO A 232 22.75 -6.72 0.19
N LYS A 233 22.17 -5.89 -0.71
CA LYS A 233 22.89 -5.01 -1.64
C LYS A 233 22.81 -3.56 -1.16
N LYS A 234 23.44 -3.27 -0.01
CA LYS A 234 23.50 -1.91 0.52
C LYS A 234 24.46 -1.04 -0.29
N THR A 235 24.10 0.22 -0.48
CA THR A 235 25.06 1.20 -0.99
C THR A 235 26.16 1.46 0.04
N PRO A 236 27.38 1.83 -0.38
CA PRO A 236 28.49 2.12 0.53
C PRO A 236 28.14 3.20 1.58
N ALA A 237 27.35 4.21 1.19
CA ALA A 237 26.88 5.26 2.06
C ALA A 237 25.96 4.72 3.17
N VAL A 238 24.93 3.94 2.81
CA VAL A 238 24.01 3.28 3.74
C VAL A 238 24.77 2.34 4.68
N GLU A 239 25.67 1.51 4.14
CA GLU A 239 26.48 0.59 4.95
C GLU A 239 27.37 1.33 5.96
N SER A 240 28.04 2.41 5.52
CA SER A 240 28.89 3.25 6.38
C SER A 240 28.09 3.84 7.55
N ILE A 241 26.87 4.34 7.31
CA ILE A 241 26.00 4.89 8.36
C ILE A 241 25.61 3.80 9.37
N LEU A 242 25.15 2.64 8.89
CA LEU A 242 24.78 1.52 9.75
C LEU A 242 25.96 1.04 10.59
N ARG A 243 27.14 0.94 10.01
CA ARG A 243 28.38 0.51 10.65
C ARG A 243 28.81 1.50 11.74
N ARG A 244 28.82 2.80 11.44
CA ARG A 244 29.16 3.86 12.43
C ARG A 244 28.20 3.93 13.61
N ASN A 245 26.92 3.62 13.41
CA ASN A 245 25.90 3.67 14.45
C ASN A 245 25.63 2.32 15.11
N ARG A 246 26.41 1.26 14.79
CA ARG A 246 26.16 -0.12 15.22
C ARG A 246 25.95 -0.25 16.72
N SER A 247 26.86 0.28 17.54
CA SER A 247 26.79 0.15 18.99
C SER A 247 25.51 0.79 19.55
N ARG A 248 25.18 2.01 19.09
CA ARG A 248 23.96 2.72 19.49
C ARG A 248 22.69 1.98 19.08
N LEU A 249 22.67 1.41 17.87
CA LEU A 249 21.54 0.63 17.36
C LEU A 249 21.36 -0.65 18.17
N LEU A 250 22.43 -1.36 18.54
CA LEU A 250 22.35 -2.56 19.37
C LEU A 250 21.82 -2.24 20.77
N THR A 251 22.31 -1.19 21.42
CA THR A 251 21.79 -0.74 22.72
C THR A 251 20.31 -0.35 22.63
N PHE A 252 19.91 0.38 21.57
CA PHE A 252 18.52 0.73 21.35
C PHE A 252 17.64 -0.53 21.20
N LEU A 253 18.05 -1.50 20.39
CA LEU A 253 17.30 -2.73 20.16
C LEU A 253 17.14 -3.58 21.41
N GLN A 254 18.17 -3.66 22.25
CA GLN A 254 18.11 -4.35 23.55
C GLN A 254 17.08 -3.72 24.50
N GLY A 255 17.00 -2.39 24.53
CA GLY A 255 16.00 -1.68 25.34
C GLY A 255 14.60 -1.60 24.71
N PHE A 256 14.49 -1.79 23.39
CA PHE A 256 13.24 -1.67 22.66
C PHE A 256 12.36 -2.93 22.73
N LEU A 257 12.97 -4.11 22.94
CA LEU A 257 12.30 -5.43 22.95
C LEU A 257 12.61 -6.21 24.26
N PRO A 258 12.40 -5.63 25.47
CA PRO A 258 12.82 -6.28 26.71
C PRO A 258 12.14 -7.62 26.97
N ASP A 259 10.86 -7.76 26.60
CA ASP A 259 10.07 -8.96 26.93
C ASP A 259 10.28 -10.14 25.95
N ARG A 260 11.07 -9.96 24.89
CA ARG A 260 11.26 -10.97 23.84
C ARG A 260 12.67 -11.55 23.76
N THR A 261 13.58 -11.15 24.60
CA THR A 261 14.95 -11.66 24.65
C THR A 261 15.03 -13.13 25.09
N GLY A 262 14.08 -13.62 25.90
CA GLY A 262 13.97 -15.03 26.27
C GLY A 262 13.65 -15.97 25.10
N MET A 263 12.97 -15.48 24.06
CA MET A 263 12.65 -16.27 22.85
C MET A 263 13.78 -16.27 21.81
N LEU A 264 14.71 -15.32 21.90
CA LEU A 264 15.92 -15.22 21.05
C LEU A 264 16.99 -16.25 21.41
N ALA A 265 16.99 -16.74 22.64
CA ALA A 265 17.93 -17.77 23.11
C ALA A 265 17.56 -19.19 22.65
N MET A 266 16.33 -19.41 22.18
CA MET A 266 15.85 -20.72 21.71
C MET A 266 15.93 -20.97 20.19
N ALA A 267 16.45 -20.02 19.40
CA ALA A 267 16.68 -20.24 17.98
C ALA A 267 17.95 -21.08 17.79
N HIS A 268 17.77 -22.31 17.39
CA HIS A 268 18.64 -23.45 17.16
C HIS A 268 20.15 -23.21 16.94
N PRO A 269 21.01 -24.04 17.53
CA PRO A 269 22.49 -23.97 17.45
C PRO A 269 23.11 -24.31 16.07
N SER A 270 22.34 -24.80 15.13
CA SER A 270 22.84 -25.32 13.85
C SER A 270 23.17 -24.26 12.78
N PHE A 271 22.99 -22.97 13.05
CA PHE A 271 23.23 -21.91 12.08
C PHE A 271 24.56 -21.13 12.27
N THR A 272 25.44 -21.62 13.14
CA THR A 272 26.61 -20.84 13.59
C THR A 272 27.92 -21.15 12.87
N SER A 273 27.97 -21.99 11.82
CA SER A 273 29.28 -22.50 11.39
C SER A 273 29.94 -21.84 10.16
N HIS A 274 29.32 -20.85 9.49
CA HIS A 274 29.94 -20.36 8.24
C HIS A 274 29.98 -18.85 7.98
N TYR A 275 29.68 -17.97 8.94
CA TYR A 275 29.86 -16.52 8.75
C TYR A 275 30.58 -15.86 9.91
N SER A 276 31.55 -14.96 9.59
CA SER A 276 32.40 -14.28 10.57
C SER A 276 31.57 -13.61 11.69
N HIS A 277 32.01 -13.78 12.93
CA HIS A 277 31.35 -13.45 14.21
C HIS A 277 30.74 -12.05 14.36
N THR A 278 30.99 -11.13 13.46
CA THR A 278 30.56 -9.72 13.56
C THR A 278 29.27 -9.38 12.79
N HIS A 279 29.01 -10.06 11.66
CA HIS A 279 27.78 -9.87 10.89
C HIS A 279 26.59 -10.68 11.45
N THR A 280 26.89 -11.83 12.03
CA THR A 280 25.91 -12.84 12.45
C THR A 280 25.03 -12.34 13.61
N ARG A 281 25.59 -11.65 14.60
CA ARG A 281 24.80 -11.18 15.76
C ARG A 281 23.80 -10.08 15.42
N ALA A 282 24.14 -9.14 14.55
CA ALA A 282 23.20 -8.10 14.11
C ALA A 282 22.10 -8.69 13.21
N CYS A 283 22.44 -9.62 12.32
CA CYS A 283 21.46 -10.32 11.47
C CYS A 283 20.57 -11.29 12.25
N ILE A 284 21.10 -11.96 13.29
CA ILE A 284 20.32 -12.86 14.14
C ILE A 284 19.35 -12.08 15.03
N LEU A 285 19.78 -10.99 15.66
CA LEU A 285 18.91 -10.12 16.46
C LEU A 285 17.80 -9.48 15.61
N ILE A 286 18.13 -9.09 14.40
CA ILE A 286 17.16 -8.53 13.45
C ILE A 286 16.29 -9.63 12.83
N GLY A 287 16.85 -10.79 12.50
CA GLY A 287 16.10 -11.95 11.99
C GLY A 287 15.13 -12.52 13.01
N ALA A 288 15.48 -12.55 14.28
CA ALA A 288 14.61 -13.02 15.36
C ALA A 288 13.55 -11.96 15.76
N ALA A 289 13.87 -10.66 15.73
CA ALA A 289 12.87 -9.60 15.81
C ALA A 289 11.90 -9.64 14.61
N PHE A 290 12.36 -10.13 13.49
CA PHE A 290 11.57 -10.38 12.28
C PHE A 290 10.57 -11.53 12.45
N SER A 291 10.98 -12.66 12.97
CA SER A 291 10.14 -13.85 13.14
C SER A 291 8.96 -13.63 14.09
N LEU A 292 9.09 -12.70 15.02
CA LEU A 292 8.11 -12.47 16.10
C LEU A 292 7.06 -11.41 15.82
N CYS A 293 7.27 -10.53 14.85
CA CYS A 293 6.30 -9.47 14.53
C CYS A 293 5.27 -9.78 13.45
N CYS A 294 5.44 -10.86 12.67
CA CYS A 294 4.58 -11.16 11.53
C CYS A 294 4.26 -12.64 11.42
N THR A 295 3.22 -13.11 12.10
CA THR A 295 2.76 -14.50 12.03
C THR A 295 2.10 -14.90 10.70
N HIS A 296 1.89 -13.98 9.74
CA HIS A 296 1.25 -14.33 8.46
C HIS A 296 1.90 -13.84 7.16
N SER A 297 2.92 -12.99 7.19
CA SER A 297 3.49 -12.44 5.93
C SER A 297 4.98 -12.77 5.70
N PHE A 298 5.64 -13.43 6.62
CA PHE A 298 7.11 -13.54 6.66
C PHE A 298 7.70 -14.75 5.96
N ALA A 299 6.99 -15.86 5.85
CA ALA A 299 7.42 -17.00 5.05
C ALA A 299 7.66 -16.60 3.58
N CYS A 300 6.95 -15.59 3.08
CA CYS A 300 7.08 -15.07 1.74
C CYS A 300 8.34 -14.21 1.49
N PHE A 301 8.84 -13.49 2.51
CA PHE A 301 9.98 -12.59 2.32
C PHE A 301 11.32 -13.37 2.29
N PHE A 302 11.45 -14.42 3.11
CA PHE A 302 12.62 -15.29 3.09
C PHE A 302 12.67 -16.18 1.83
N PHE A 303 11.52 -16.63 1.34
CA PHE A 303 11.43 -17.43 0.11
C PHE A 303 11.80 -16.62 -1.14
N PHE A 304 11.46 -15.32 -1.16
CA PHE A 304 11.78 -14.43 -2.27
C PHE A 304 13.28 -14.12 -2.37
N PHE A 305 13.97 -13.92 -1.23
CA PHE A 305 15.43 -13.72 -1.21
C PHE A 305 16.21 -14.99 -1.52
N SER A 306 15.66 -16.16 -1.25
CA SER A 306 16.27 -17.45 -1.59
C SER A 306 16.17 -17.75 -3.09
N GLN A 307 15.07 -17.40 -3.77
CA GLN A 307 14.91 -17.69 -5.20
C GLN A 307 15.73 -16.77 -6.12
N THR A 308 15.99 -15.51 -5.72
CA THR A 308 16.86 -14.62 -6.53
C THR A 308 18.33 -15.03 -6.52
N ASN A 309 18.79 -15.81 -5.55
CA ASN A 309 20.13 -16.36 -5.54
C ASN A 309 20.27 -17.64 -6.40
N HIS A 310 19.17 -18.32 -6.76
CA HIS A 310 19.22 -19.51 -7.61
C HIS A 310 19.22 -19.22 -9.12
N SER A 311 18.86 -18.02 -9.56
CA SER A 311 18.86 -17.67 -10.99
C SER A 311 20.20 -17.17 -11.52
N LEU A 312 21.23 -17.03 -10.67
CA LEU A 312 22.58 -16.59 -11.09
C LEU A 312 23.66 -17.68 -10.99
N THR A 313 23.31 -18.93 -10.61
CA THR A 313 24.27 -20.04 -10.52
C THR A 313 23.83 -21.31 -11.25
N SER A 314 23.00 -21.21 -12.29
CA SER A 314 22.72 -22.34 -13.16
C SER A 314 23.64 -22.36 -14.40
N ALA A 315 24.93 -22.54 -14.18
CA ALA A 315 25.83 -23.18 -15.14
C ALA A 315 26.55 -24.30 -14.40
N SER A 316 26.28 -25.55 -14.83
CA SER A 316 26.88 -26.81 -14.40
C SER A 316 26.67 -27.27 -12.94
N ILE A 317 25.89 -28.35 -12.77
CA ILE A 317 26.33 -29.62 -12.17
C ILE A 317 25.17 -30.64 -12.27
N SER A 318 25.57 -31.82 -12.69
CA SER A 318 24.85 -33.07 -12.91
C SER A 318 24.03 -33.61 -11.72
N SER A 319 22.92 -34.25 -12.08
CA SER A 319 22.20 -35.38 -11.45
C SER A 319 22.81 -36.01 -10.18
N THR A 320 22.03 -36.03 -9.08
CA THR A 320 21.82 -37.24 -8.25
C THR A 320 20.71 -37.04 -7.18
N SER A 321 19.86 -38.09 -7.13
CA SER A 321 19.01 -38.57 -6.04
C SER A 321 17.86 -37.67 -5.46
N LEU A 322 16.65 -38.06 -5.85
CA LEU A 322 15.37 -37.86 -5.15
C LEU A 322 15.40 -38.53 -3.76
N GLY A 323 15.19 -37.75 -2.73
CA GLY A 323 14.81 -38.18 -1.38
C GLY A 323 13.35 -37.88 -1.11
N THR A 324 12.55 -38.94 -1.00
CA THR A 324 11.14 -38.90 -0.65
C THR A 324 10.96 -38.50 0.81
N CYS A 325 10.18 -37.40 1.06
CA CYS A 325 9.71 -37.03 2.38
C CYS A 325 8.23 -37.43 2.48
N THR A 326 7.93 -38.42 3.31
CA THR A 326 6.56 -38.89 3.62
C THR A 326 5.92 -38.01 4.69
N MET A 327 4.74 -37.48 4.39
CA MET A 327 3.82 -36.90 5.38
C MET A 327 2.83 -37.96 5.87
N PRO A 328 2.42 -37.96 7.11
CA PRO A 328 1.34 -38.82 7.61
C PRO A 328 -0.05 -38.21 7.36
N ASP A 329 -1.00 -39.14 7.09
CA ASP A 329 -2.47 -39.00 7.07
C ASP A 329 -3.13 -38.29 5.87
N GLY A 330 -3.54 -39.10 4.94
CA GLY A 330 -4.86 -39.54 4.49
C GLY A 330 -5.86 -38.47 4.02
N ALA A 331 -5.73 -37.92 2.81
CA ALA A 331 -6.89 -37.58 1.98
C ALA A 331 -6.53 -37.59 0.49
N ARG A 332 -7.08 -38.56 -0.23
CA ARG A 332 -7.00 -38.62 -1.72
C ARG A 332 -8.03 -37.64 -2.29
N VAL A 333 -7.58 -36.74 -3.14
CA VAL A 333 -8.46 -36.00 -4.08
C VAL A 333 -7.95 -36.29 -5.50
N ASN A 334 -8.79 -36.95 -6.29
CA ASN A 334 -8.59 -37.22 -7.71
C ASN A 334 -8.75 -35.92 -8.49
N ALA A 335 -7.71 -35.51 -9.21
CA ALA A 335 -7.80 -34.49 -10.25
C ALA A 335 -7.69 -35.20 -11.62
N LEU A 336 -8.80 -35.18 -12.35
CA LEU A 336 -8.88 -35.54 -13.77
C LEU A 336 -8.26 -34.44 -14.61
N VAL A 337 -7.16 -34.79 -15.31
CA VAL A 337 -6.59 -33.97 -16.40
C VAL A 337 -7.26 -34.41 -17.70
N HIS A 338 -8.02 -33.53 -18.35
CA HIS A 338 -8.39 -33.65 -19.75
C HIS A 338 -7.51 -32.75 -20.61
N SER A 339 -6.69 -33.41 -21.41
CA SER A 339 -5.96 -32.86 -22.55
C SER A 339 -6.91 -32.58 -23.72
N ALA A 340 -6.76 -31.42 -24.36
CA ALA A 340 -7.24 -31.20 -25.71
C ALA A 340 -6.21 -30.35 -26.48
N MET A 341 -5.58 -30.97 -27.46
CA MET A 341 -4.82 -30.31 -28.52
C MET A 341 -5.76 -29.89 -29.65
N PRO A 342 -5.48 -28.83 -30.41
CA PRO A 342 -6.23 -28.47 -31.61
C PRO A 342 -5.66 -29.16 -32.84
N SER A 343 -6.55 -29.65 -33.72
CA SER A 343 -6.25 -30.09 -35.08
C SER A 343 -6.57 -28.97 -36.08
N THR A 344 -5.63 -28.75 -36.96
CA THR A 344 -5.65 -27.96 -38.19
C THR A 344 -6.63 -28.50 -39.22
N SER A 345 -7.41 -27.65 -39.84
CA SER A 345 -7.72 -27.56 -41.30
C SER A 345 -8.35 -26.18 -41.56
#